data_70c750b1efb4416c0eadaa8bf936dcb8
#
_entry.id   70c750b1efb4416c0eadaa8bf936dcb8
#
_cell.length_a   1.000
_cell.length_b   1.000
_cell.length_c   1.000
_cell.angle_alpha   90.00
_cell.angle_beta   90.00
_cell.angle_gamma   90.00
#
_symmetry.space_group_name_H-M   'P 1'
#
loop_
_entity.id
_entity.type
_entity.pdbx_description
1 polymer ?
#
loop_
_entity_poly.entity_id
_entity_poly.type
_entity_poly.pdbx_seq_one_letter_code
_entity_poly.pdbx_strand_id
1 'polypeptide(L)'
;MKRMQLILAIAFALLCVCFSGSFAFADSENASAANANEASCETDAIVGTVEIDGRPLHAGEFDFGVKYANGHDDLLSAKNEADGTIDFGKLSFTVTSLDELAQNGIAEKTTIDGVPAWIVYYLVHEKTSELIKVGVTPHTDPVSLVVTVKDEGNGALSASFQTANELRFDNTYSTGEPVTVFLAGTKDLQVEEGASLVDIEGKFRFAISTKDIAAPMPESTDAGNGQWGRIEFGFITFSLQDLNKALDVDSDSVEKAGWSRSHVFKYKVTERGSVPGVVNDPEAKTVRFKVTDDGKGNLSVVCLESPLHCIYRFHVHQ
;
A
#
# COMPACT_ATOMS: atom_id res chain seq x y z
N MET A 1 -0.34 -29.85 30.17
CA MET A 1 0.75 -28.86 30.33
C MET A 1 2.17 -29.41 30.05
N LYS A 2 2.38 -30.72 29.81
CA LYS A 2 3.73 -31.30 29.48
C LYS A 2 4.02 -31.40 27.97
N ARG A 3 3.04 -31.21 27.10
CA ARG A 3 3.20 -31.33 25.63
C ARG A 3 3.65 -30.05 24.91
N MET A 4 3.51 -28.89 25.54
CA MET A 4 3.82 -27.56 24.92
C MET A 4 5.33 -27.18 25.05
N GLN A 5 6.09 -27.79 25.95
CA GLN A 5 7.51 -27.48 26.12
C GLN A 5 8.44 -28.23 25.15
N LEU A 6 7.97 -29.30 24.50
CA LEU A 6 8.80 -30.09 23.57
C LEU A 6 8.89 -29.45 22.18
N ILE A 7 7.85 -28.73 21.74
CA ILE A 7 7.83 -28.06 20.44
C ILE A 7 8.81 -26.88 20.40
N LEU A 8 9.00 -26.18 21.52
CA LEU A 8 9.94 -25.04 21.61
C LEU A 8 11.43 -25.49 21.51
N ALA A 9 11.74 -26.73 21.87
CA ALA A 9 13.12 -27.25 21.83
C ALA A 9 13.57 -27.63 20.40
N ILE A 10 12.62 -27.98 19.51
CA ILE A 10 12.92 -28.39 18.13
C ILE A 10 13.20 -27.17 17.24
N ALA A 11 12.47 -26.07 17.43
CA ALA A 11 12.69 -24.82 16.69
C ALA A 11 14.05 -24.17 17.02
N PHE A 12 14.62 -24.39 18.20
CA PHE A 12 15.92 -23.82 18.63
C PHE A 12 17.14 -24.57 18.11
N ALA A 13 17.01 -25.86 17.73
CA ALA A 13 18.11 -26.65 17.23
C ALA A 13 18.45 -26.39 15.75
N LEU A 14 17.53 -25.77 14.97
CA LEU A 14 17.73 -25.51 13.55
C LEU A 14 18.40 -24.16 13.24
N LEU A 15 18.63 -23.28 14.25
CA LEU A 15 19.12 -21.90 14.00
C LEU A 15 20.60 -21.68 14.34
N CYS A 16 21.39 -22.72 14.50
CA CYS A 16 22.82 -22.58 14.87
C CYS A 16 23.79 -23.36 13.97
N VAL A 17 23.86 -22.99 12.68
CA VAL A 17 25.08 -23.25 11.91
C VAL A 17 25.28 -22.12 10.90
N CYS A 18 25.94 -21.06 11.31
CA CYS A 18 26.84 -20.24 10.48
C CYS A 18 27.56 -19.21 11.36
N PHE A 19 28.58 -19.63 12.10
CA PHE A 19 29.68 -18.72 12.46
C PHE A 19 30.95 -19.54 12.67
N SER A 20 31.85 -19.50 11.70
CA SER A 20 33.22 -19.99 11.81
C SER A 20 34.06 -19.03 12.66
N GLY A 21 34.36 -19.40 13.87
CA GLY A 21 35.31 -18.72 14.74
C GLY A 21 36.00 -19.76 15.62
N SER A 22 37.25 -20.08 15.31
CA SER A 22 38.11 -21.03 16.04
C SER A 22 38.40 -20.53 17.45
N PHE A 23 37.99 -21.30 18.46
CA PHE A 23 38.62 -21.28 19.76
C PHE A 23 38.89 -22.72 20.18
N ALA A 24 40.20 -23.05 20.36
CA ALA A 24 40.64 -24.31 20.90
C ALA A 24 40.52 -24.29 22.43
N PHE A 25 39.82 -25.28 22.99
CA PHE A 25 40.03 -25.75 24.38
C PHE A 25 40.05 -27.27 24.41
N ALA A 26 40.97 -27.76 25.19
CA ALA A 26 41.38 -29.16 25.30
C ALA A 26 40.40 -30.03 26.11
N ASP A 27 40.34 -31.29 25.69
CA ASP A 27 40.07 -32.54 26.42
C ASP A 27 38.94 -32.62 27.45
N SER A 28 37.89 -33.32 27.02
CA SER A 28 37.31 -34.38 27.85
C SER A 28 36.73 -35.47 26.93
N GLU A 29 37.38 -36.62 26.91
CA GLU A 29 36.89 -37.85 26.29
C GLU A 29 35.58 -38.27 26.96
N ASN A 30 34.51 -38.30 26.22
CA ASN A 30 33.31 -39.12 26.22
C ASN A 30 32.08 -38.32 25.76
N ALA A 31 32.07 -37.86 24.51
CA ALA A 31 30.83 -37.57 23.82
C ALA A 31 30.66 -38.66 22.76
N SER A 32 29.64 -39.49 22.98
CA SER A 32 29.10 -40.44 22.02
C SER A 32 29.14 -39.83 20.61
N ALA A 33 29.69 -40.59 19.65
CA ALA A 33 29.68 -40.22 18.23
C ALA A 33 28.21 -40.04 17.75
N ALA A 34 27.69 -38.85 17.90
CA ALA A 34 26.42 -38.46 17.35
C ALA A 34 26.62 -38.02 15.89
N ASN A 35 26.29 -38.94 14.99
CA ASN A 35 25.82 -38.76 13.62
C ASN A 35 26.51 -37.69 12.76
N ALA A 36 27.73 -37.96 12.32
CA ALA A 36 28.40 -37.16 11.30
C ALA A 36 27.89 -37.41 9.87
N ASN A 37 26.71 -38.06 9.67
CA ASN A 37 26.21 -38.39 8.33
C ASN A 37 24.70 -38.65 8.28
N GLU A 38 23.88 -37.85 8.98
CA GLU A 38 22.44 -37.94 8.78
C GLU A 38 22.07 -37.33 7.43
N ALA A 39 21.26 -38.08 6.64
CA ALA A 39 20.74 -37.56 5.37
C ALA A 39 19.92 -36.28 5.61
N SER A 40 20.20 -35.25 4.83
CA SER A 40 19.49 -33.98 4.86
C SER A 40 19.20 -33.46 3.45
N CYS A 41 18.16 -32.65 3.30
CA CYS A 41 17.85 -31.93 2.08
C CYS A 41 17.19 -30.59 2.40
N GLU A 42 17.13 -29.75 1.37
CA GLU A 42 16.40 -28.49 1.39
C GLU A 42 15.41 -28.43 0.22
N THR A 43 14.34 -27.68 0.38
CA THR A 43 13.50 -27.31 -0.76
C THR A 43 14.22 -26.32 -1.68
N ASP A 44 13.69 -26.09 -2.87
CA ASP A 44 13.93 -24.84 -3.57
C ASP A 44 13.45 -23.65 -2.73
N ALA A 45 13.88 -22.45 -3.09
CA ALA A 45 13.41 -21.22 -2.44
C ALA A 45 11.89 -21.09 -2.62
N ILE A 46 11.18 -20.83 -1.52
CA ILE A 46 9.74 -20.55 -1.53
C ILE A 46 9.57 -19.07 -1.81
N VAL A 47 9.09 -18.74 -2.98
CA VAL A 47 8.91 -17.34 -3.45
C VAL A 47 7.45 -17.09 -3.75
N GLY A 48 6.95 -15.97 -3.27
CA GLY A 48 5.60 -15.46 -3.54
C GLY A 48 5.62 -14.03 -4.07
N THR A 49 4.43 -13.48 -4.28
CA THR A 49 4.24 -12.09 -4.70
C THR A 49 3.13 -11.43 -3.92
N VAL A 50 3.24 -10.11 -3.72
CA VAL A 50 2.17 -9.27 -3.20
C VAL A 50 1.95 -8.09 -4.12
N GLU A 51 0.69 -7.74 -4.30
CA GLU A 51 0.26 -6.53 -4.98
C GLU A 51 -0.63 -5.70 -4.07
N ILE A 52 -0.69 -4.41 -4.30
CA ILE A 52 -1.65 -3.52 -3.67
C ILE A 52 -2.28 -2.62 -4.72
N ASP A 53 -3.61 -2.65 -4.80
CA ASP A 53 -4.37 -1.70 -5.61
C ASP A 53 -4.62 -0.41 -4.82
N GLY A 54 -4.76 0.72 -5.50
CA GLY A 54 -5.08 2.03 -4.91
C GLY A 54 -3.89 2.93 -4.59
N ARG A 55 -2.67 2.40 -4.46
CA ARG A 55 -1.43 3.16 -4.33
C ARG A 55 -0.19 2.32 -4.66
N PRO A 56 0.98 2.94 -4.87
CA PRO A 56 2.24 2.21 -5.04
C PRO A 56 2.58 1.34 -3.82
N LEU A 57 3.16 0.18 -4.08
CA LEU A 57 3.75 -0.71 -3.09
C LEU A 57 5.08 -0.17 -2.57
N HIS A 58 5.38 -0.41 -1.29
CA HIS A 58 6.66 -0.09 -0.68
C HIS A 58 7.35 -1.35 -0.17
N ALA A 59 8.69 -1.38 -0.28
CA ALA A 59 9.48 -2.48 0.26
C ALA A 59 9.30 -2.61 1.78
N GLY A 60 9.14 -3.84 2.27
CA GLY A 60 9.00 -4.15 3.68
C GLY A 60 7.68 -3.72 4.32
N GLU A 61 6.67 -3.40 3.50
CA GLU A 61 5.36 -2.94 3.96
C GLU A 61 4.52 -4.06 4.57
N PHE A 62 4.57 -5.24 3.95
CA PHE A 62 3.79 -6.40 4.35
C PHE A 62 4.69 -7.48 4.96
N ASP A 63 4.18 -8.10 6.02
CA ASP A 63 4.82 -9.20 6.71
C ASP A 63 4.08 -10.51 6.42
N PHE A 64 4.84 -11.56 6.12
CA PHE A 64 4.30 -12.88 5.80
C PHE A 64 4.92 -13.94 6.69
N GLY A 65 4.23 -15.09 6.81
CA GLY A 65 4.69 -16.24 7.56
C GLY A 65 4.41 -17.56 6.86
N VAL A 66 5.26 -18.55 7.11
CA VAL A 66 5.04 -19.96 6.78
C VAL A 66 4.94 -20.74 8.07
N LYS A 67 3.86 -21.47 8.27
CA LYS A 67 3.63 -22.30 9.44
C LYS A 67 3.12 -23.68 9.06
N TYR A 68 3.19 -24.65 9.97
CA TYR A 68 2.50 -25.92 9.78
C TYR A 68 0.99 -25.69 9.69
N ALA A 69 0.29 -26.49 8.86
CA ALA A 69 -1.14 -26.34 8.65
C ALA A 69 -1.97 -26.45 9.94
N ASN A 70 -1.50 -27.22 10.92
CA ASN A 70 -2.08 -27.38 12.26
C ASN A 70 -1.32 -26.61 13.35
N GLY A 71 -0.32 -25.79 12.99
CA GLY A 71 0.52 -25.01 13.90
C GLY A 71 0.05 -23.57 14.07
N HIS A 72 0.57 -22.93 15.10
CA HIS A 72 0.29 -21.52 15.42
C HIS A 72 1.48 -20.61 15.14
N ASP A 73 2.70 -21.10 15.29
CA ASP A 73 3.93 -20.33 15.19
C ASP A 73 4.50 -20.39 13.78
N ASP A 74 5.00 -19.25 13.30
CA ASP A 74 5.71 -19.17 12.02
C ASP A 74 7.08 -19.84 12.13
N LEU A 75 7.40 -20.65 11.13
CA LEU A 75 8.70 -21.29 10.94
C LEU A 75 9.62 -20.39 10.13
N LEU A 76 9.06 -19.74 9.10
CA LEU A 76 9.72 -18.75 8.27
C LEU A 76 8.90 -17.47 8.28
N SER A 77 9.59 -16.34 8.14
CA SER A 77 8.97 -15.03 8.01
C SER A 77 9.70 -14.23 6.94
N ALA A 78 8.95 -13.49 6.14
CA ALA A 78 9.49 -12.66 5.08
C ALA A 78 8.73 -11.34 5.00
N LYS A 79 9.37 -10.35 4.39
CA LYS A 79 8.76 -9.09 3.96
C LYS A 79 8.84 -8.99 2.45
N ASN A 80 7.93 -8.20 1.87
CA ASN A 80 7.99 -7.94 0.43
C ASN A 80 9.15 -7.01 0.06
N GLU A 81 9.70 -7.23 -1.11
CA GLU A 81 10.56 -6.29 -1.82
C GLU A 81 9.72 -5.20 -2.51
N ALA A 82 10.39 -4.19 -3.10
CA ALA A 82 9.71 -3.07 -3.77
C ALA A 82 8.93 -3.49 -5.03
N ASP A 83 9.33 -4.58 -5.67
CA ASP A 83 8.67 -5.16 -6.85
C ASP A 83 7.54 -6.15 -6.51
N GLY A 84 7.28 -6.33 -5.20
CA GLY A 84 6.27 -7.26 -4.68
C GLY A 84 6.78 -8.67 -4.41
N THR A 85 8.02 -8.98 -4.73
CA THR A 85 8.60 -10.31 -4.43
C THR A 85 8.67 -10.57 -2.93
N ILE A 86 8.32 -11.79 -2.51
CA ILE A 86 8.42 -12.29 -1.15
C ILE A 86 9.31 -13.52 -1.18
N ASP A 87 10.49 -13.46 -0.58
CA ASP A 87 11.41 -14.60 -0.46
C ASP A 87 11.42 -15.13 0.97
N PHE A 88 10.83 -16.30 1.17
CA PHE A 88 10.82 -17.02 2.45
C PHE A 88 12.09 -17.83 2.69
N GLY A 89 12.94 -18.01 1.68
CA GLY A 89 14.06 -18.94 1.73
C GLY A 89 13.62 -20.38 1.54
N LYS A 90 14.32 -21.30 2.23
CA LYS A 90 14.17 -22.75 2.07
C LYS A 90 13.76 -23.43 3.37
N LEU A 91 13.08 -24.55 3.26
CA LEU A 91 12.83 -25.48 4.36
C LEU A 91 13.86 -26.61 4.30
N SER A 92 14.46 -26.92 5.46
CA SER A 92 15.47 -27.98 5.60
C SER A 92 14.89 -29.15 6.36
N PHE A 93 15.28 -30.38 5.98
CA PHE A 93 14.78 -31.62 6.54
C PHE A 93 15.92 -32.60 6.78
N THR A 94 15.80 -33.38 7.88
CA THR A 94 16.56 -34.59 8.14
C THR A 94 15.58 -35.74 8.37
N VAL A 95 16.05 -37.00 8.30
CA VAL A 95 15.20 -38.17 8.58
C VAL A 95 14.65 -38.11 10.00
N THR A 96 15.50 -37.73 10.97
CA THR A 96 15.08 -37.60 12.38
C THR A 96 13.99 -36.54 12.54
N SER A 97 14.17 -35.35 11.94
CA SER A 97 13.16 -34.28 12.02
C SER A 97 11.82 -34.68 11.37
N LEU A 98 11.87 -35.39 10.23
CA LEU A 98 10.69 -35.87 9.55
C LEU A 98 9.94 -36.95 10.33
N ASP A 99 10.66 -37.86 10.95
CA ASP A 99 10.07 -38.92 11.81
C ASP A 99 9.43 -38.30 13.08
N GLU A 100 10.05 -37.30 13.67
CA GLU A 100 9.45 -36.53 14.78
C GLU A 100 8.19 -35.79 14.35
N LEU A 101 8.19 -35.16 13.19
CA LEU A 101 6.98 -34.52 12.64
C LEU A 101 5.86 -35.53 12.40
N ALA A 102 6.17 -36.72 11.88
CA ALA A 102 5.21 -37.78 11.67
C ALA A 102 4.63 -38.32 12.99
N GLN A 103 5.50 -38.56 14.02
CA GLN A 103 5.07 -38.99 15.37
C GLN A 103 4.13 -37.96 16.03
N ASN A 104 4.33 -36.67 15.77
CA ASN A 104 3.49 -35.58 16.28
C ASN A 104 2.25 -35.31 15.41
N GLY A 105 2.03 -36.07 14.33
CA GLY A 105 0.87 -35.91 13.44
C GLY A 105 0.92 -34.64 12.57
N ILE A 106 2.12 -34.11 12.34
CA ILE A 106 2.38 -32.94 11.51
C ILE A 106 2.74 -33.37 10.09
N ALA A 107 3.48 -34.48 9.94
CA ALA A 107 3.80 -35.06 8.65
C ALA A 107 3.07 -36.41 8.48
N GLU A 108 2.76 -36.75 7.24
CA GLU A 108 2.25 -38.07 6.85
C GLU A 108 3.43 -38.92 6.32
N LYS A 109 3.74 -40.03 6.98
CA LYS A 109 4.74 -40.98 6.47
C LYS A 109 4.08 -41.96 5.52
N THR A 110 4.61 -42.10 4.33
CA THR A 110 4.05 -42.90 3.25
C THR A 110 5.12 -43.55 2.36
N THR A 111 4.73 -44.13 1.25
CA THR A 111 5.62 -44.65 0.22
C THR A 111 5.23 -44.12 -1.12
N ILE A 112 6.17 -43.50 -1.84
CA ILE A 112 5.96 -42.94 -3.19
C ILE A 112 6.99 -43.61 -4.11
N ASP A 113 6.52 -44.19 -5.22
CA ASP A 113 7.36 -44.90 -6.21
C ASP A 113 8.19 -46.02 -5.59
N GLY A 114 7.71 -46.63 -4.49
CA GLY A 114 8.40 -47.71 -3.78
C GLY A 114 9.46 -47.27 -2.78
N VAL A 115 9.69 -45.99 -2.57
CA VAL A 115 10.61 -45.42 -1.59
C VAL A 115 9.87 -44.74 -0.43
N PRO A 116 10.43 -44.76 0.80
CA PRO A 116 9.84 -44.02 1.93
C PRO A 116 9.73 -42.51 1.62
N ALA A 117 8.63 -41.92 2.05
CA ALA A 117 8.38 -40.48 1.84
C ALA A 117 7.62 -39.90 3.02
N TRP A 118 7.74 -38.60 3.18
CA TRP A 118 6.98 -37.78 4.15
C TRP A 118 6.30 -36.66 3.41
N ILE A 119 5.04 -36.40 3.75
CA ILE A 119 4.25 -35.26 3.24
C ILE A 119 3.99 -34.33 4.40
N VAL A 120 4.43 -33.08 4.27
CA VAL A 120 4.27 -32.04 5.30
C VAL A 120 3.40 -30.92 4.73
N TYR A 121 2.36 -30.52 5.48
CA TYR A 121 1.41 -29.51 5.09
C TYR A 121 1.70 -28.20 5.80
N TYR A 122 1.83 -27.14 5.02
CA TYR A 122 2.08 -25.78 5.49
C TYR A 122 0.97 -24.82 5.02
N LEU A 123 0.85 -23.70 5.72
CA LEU A 123 0.09 -22.53 5.32
C LEU A 123 1.04 -21.33 5.19
N VAL A 124 0.96 -20.66 4.06
CA VAL A 124 1.61 -19.35 3.84
C VAL A 124 0.56 -18.28 4.01
N HIS A 125 0.81 -17.29 4.85
CA HIS A 125 -0.18 -16.29 5.20
C HIS A 125 0.42 -14.89 5.36
N GLU A 126 -0.40 -13.88 5.15
CA GLU A 126 -0.09 -12.49 5.45
C GLU A 126 -0.44 -12.15 6.91
N LYS A 127 0.39 -11.33 7.57
CA LYS A 127 0.15 -10.82 8.94
C LYS A 127 -0.68 -9.54 8.87
N THR A 128 -1.97 -9.63 9.17
CA THR A 128 -2.96 -8.61 8.81
C THR A 128 -3.34 -7.64 9.94
N SER A 129 -2.88 -7.87 11.19
CA SER A 129 -3.41 -7.19 12.38
C SER A 129 -3.29 -5.65 12.40
N GLU A 130 -2.28 -5.09 11.73
CA GLU A 130 -2.03 -3.64 11.72
C GLU A 130 -2.47 -2.95 10.42
N LEU A 131 -2.71 -3.71 9.34
CA LEU A 131 -2.94 -3.16 7.99
C LEU A 131 -4.27 -2.40 7.87
N ILE A 132 -5.33 -2.87 8.52
CA ILE A 132 -6.65 -2.23 8.49
C ILE A 132 -6.60 -0.81 9.06
N LYS A 133 -5.72 -0.55 10.03
CA LYS A 133 -5.57 0.76 10.67
C LYS A 133 -5.00 1.84 9.75
N VAL A 134 -4.42 1.45 8.64
CA VAL A 134 -3.78 2.36 7.67
C VAL A 134 -4.48 2.34 6.30
N GLY A 135 -5.76 2.00 6.27
CA GLY A 135 -6.57 2.02 5.05
C GLY A 135 -6.32 0.85 4.10
N VAL A 136 -5.64 -0.21 4.55
CA VAL A 136 -5.39 -1.41 3.74
C VAL A 136 -6.40 -2.50 4.09
N THR A 137 -7.07 -3.03 3.08
CA THR A 137 -7.82 -4.28 3.16
C THR A 137 -6.88 -5.40 2.73
N PRO A 138 -6.41 -6.25 3.69
CA PRO A 138 -5.41 -7.26 3.41
C PRO A 138 -6.00 -8.51 2.77
N HIS A 139 -5.13 -9.29 2.12
CA HIS A 139 -5.43 -10.66 1.75
C HIS A 139 -5.53 -11.53 3.01
N THR A 140 -6.65 -12.21 3.21
CA THR A 140 -6.93 -12.96 4.44
C THR A 140 -6.80 -14.47 4.32
N ASP A 141 -6.89 -14.99 3.09
CA ASP A 141 -6.93 -16.44 2.85
C ASP A 141 -5.51 -17.01 2.77
N PRO A 142 -5.12 -17.95 3.66
CA PRO A 142 -3.80 -18.55 3.57
C PRO A 142 -3.71 -19.47 2.35
N VAL A 143 -2.50 -19.51 1.75
CA VAL A 143 -2.20 -20.40 0.63
C VAL A 143 -1.60 -21.69 1.16
N SER A 144 -2.16 -22.84 0.77
CA SER A 144 -1.63 -24.15 1.14
C SER A 144 -0.35 -24.48 0.37
N LEU A 145 0.69 -24.90 1.10
CA LEU A 145 1.96 -25.38 0.58
C LEU A 145 2.16 -26.81 1.07
N VAL A 146 2.38 -27.75 0.15
CA VAL A 146 2.62 -29.16 0.46
C VAL A 146 4.05 -29.51 0.07
N VAL A 147 4.84 -29.95 1.05
CA VAL A 147 6.22 -30.41 0.82
C VAL A 147 6.24 -31.93 0.86
N THR A 148 6.82 -32.55 -0.16
CA THR A 148 7.10 -33.98 -0.24
C THR A 148 8.59 -34.20 -0.14
N VAL A 149 9.02 -34.99 0.85
CA VAL A 149 10.42 -35.41 1.01
C VAL A 149 10.50 -36.92 0.78
N LYS A 150 11.40 -37.35 -0.10
CA LYS A 150 11.63 -38.77 -0.42
C LYS A 150 13.00 -39.21 0.08
N ASP A 151 13.09 -40.43 0.60
CA ASP A 151 14.35 -41.10 0.87
C ASP A 151 14.83 -41.82 -0.40
N GLU A 152 15.81 -41.23 -1.07
CA GLU A 152 16.36 -41.76 -2.32
C GLU A 152 17.30 -42.98 -2.07
N GLY A 153 17.50 -43.35 -0.80
CA GLY A 153 18.46 -44.38 -0.37
C GLY A 153 19.90 -43.85 -0.34
N ASN A 154 20.81 -44.70 0.15
CA ASN A 154 22.24 -44.38 0.27
C ASN A 154 22.54 -43.09 1.07
N GLY A 155 21.66 -42.70 2.00
CA GLY A 155 21.83 -41.50 2.80
C GLY A 155 21.50 -40.19 2.07
N ALA A 156 20.68 -40.24 1.00
CA ALA A 156 20.23 -39.08 0.27
C ALA A 156 18.72 -38.85 0.45
N LEU A 157 18.32 -37.59 0.66
CA LEU A 157 16.95 -37.13 0.65
C LEU A 157 16.73 -36.16 -0.52
N SER A 158 15.52 -36.12 -1.05
CA SER A 158 15.08 -35.09 -2.01
C SER A 158 13.81 -34.44 -1.51
N ALA A 159 13.70 -33.11 -1.67
CA ALA A 159 12.52 -32.35 -1.30
C ALA A 159 11.95 -31.64 -2.52
N SER A 160 10.64 -31.68 -2.66
CA SER A 160 9.88 -30.90 -3.64
C SER A 160 8.64 -30.30 -2.96
N PHE A 161 8.13 -29.20 -3.48
CA PHE A 161 6.88 -28.64 -2.98
C PHE A 161 5.89 -28.32 -4.10
N GLN A 162 4.64 -28.26 -3.72
CA GLN A 162 3.52 -27.82 -4.56
C GLN A 162 2.66 -26.85 -3.76
N THR A 163 2.14 -25.86 -4.43
CA THR A 163 1.13 -24.94 -3.90
C THR A 163 -0.21 -25.25 -4.53
N ALA A 164 -1.29 -25.14 -3.77
CA ALA A 164 -2.64 -25.33 -4.28
C ALA A 164 -3.00 -24.24 -5.33
N ASN A 165 -2.47 -23.03 -5.11
CA ASN A 165 -2.58 -21.87 -5.98
C ASN A 165 -1.21 -21.20 -6.06
N GLU A 166 -1.08 -20.21 -6.94
CA GLU A 166 0.07 -19.29 -6.93
C GLU A 166 0.21 -18.63 -5.55
N LEU A 167 1.43 -18.49 -5.05
CA LEU A 167 1.71 -17.75 -3.80
C LEU A 167 1.59 -16.26 -4.08
N ARG A 168 0.35 -15.79 -4.19
CA ARG A 168 0.02 -14.41 -4.49
C ARG A 168 -0.94 -13.84 -3.44
N PHE A 169 -0.64 -12.62 -3.00
CA PHE A 169 -1.41 -11.87 -2.02
C PHE A 169 -1.86 -10.56 -2.66
N ASP A 170 -3.18 -10.35 -2.75
CA ASP A 170 -3.77 -9.15 -3.35
C ASP A 170 -4.38 -8.30 -2.25
N ASN A 171 -3.81 -7.11 -2.04
CA ASN A 171 -4.25 -6.12 -1.07
C ASN A 171 -4.94 -4.95 -1.78
N THR A 172 -5.78 -4.22 -1.06
CA THR A 172 -6.42 -3.00 -1.58
C THR A 172 -6.23 -1.87 -0.59
N TYR A 173 -5.76 -0.72 -1.09
CA TYR A 173 -5.68 0.50 -0.31
C TYR A 173 -6.83 1.43 -0.65
N SER A 174 -7.43 2.03 0.36
CA SER A 174 -8.44 3.06 0.22
C SER A 174 -8.25 4.16 1.25
N THR A 175 -8.62 5.37 0.90
CA THR A 175 -8.82 6.45 1.88
C THR A 175 -10.26 6.39 2.38
N GLY A 176 -10.56 7.12 3.45
CA GLY A 176 -11.91 7.35 3.91
C GLY A 176 -12.77 8.09 2.86
N GLU A 177 -13.71 8.90 3.32
CA GLU A 177 -14.58 9.67 2.43
C GLU A 177 -13.78 10.67 1.56
N PRO A 178 -14.22 10.94 0.33
CA PRO A 178 -13.67 12.02 -0.49
C PRO A 178 -13.73 13.36 0.23
N VAL A 179 -12.77 14.25 -0.06
CA VAL A 179 -12.69 15.56 0.57
C VAL A 179 -13.30 16.63 -0.35
N THR A 180 -14.06 17.55 0.24
CA THR A 180 -14.75 18.60 -0.50
C THR A 180 -14.27 19.99 -0.10
N VAL A 181 -14.31 20.91 -1.05
CA VAL A 181 -14.05 22.34 -0.85
C VAL A 181 -15.11 23.16 -1.58
N PHE A 182 -15.63 24.19 -0.92
CA PHE A 182 -16.56 25.11 -1.55
C PHE A 182 -15.80 26.22 -2.28
N LEU A 183 -16.02 26.34 -3.58
CA LEU A 183 -15.39 27.37 -4.42
C LEU A 183 -16.34 28.55 -4.62
N ALA A 184 -15.91 29.70 -4.13
CA ALA A 184 -16.62 30.98 -4.30
C ALA A 184 -15.66 32.12 -4.61
N GLY A 185 -16.20 33.24 -5.01
CA GLY A 185 -15.48 34.47 -5.24
C GLY A 185 -16.36 35.71 -5.02
N THR A 186 -15.77 36.88 -5.21
CA THR A 186 -16.48 38.15 -5.18
C THR A 186 -16.09 39.01 -6.39
N LYS A 187 -17.05 39.75 -6.91
CA LYS A 187 -16.86 40.81 -7.89
C LYS A 187 -17.03 42.14 -7.20
N ASP A 188 -15.95 42.90 -7.08
CA ASP A 188 -15.97 44.24 -6.47
C ASP A 188 -15.89 45.34 -7.54
N LEU A 189 -16.69 46.41 -7.37
CA LEU A 189 -16.60 47.62 -8.15
C LEU A 189 -15.75 48.63 -7.38
N GLN A 190 -14.65 49.07 -7.96
CA GLN A 190 -13.89 50.22 -7.49
C GLN A 190 -14.37 51.47 -8.22
N VAL A 191 -14.83 52.44 -7.45
CA VAL A 191 -15.41 53.66 -8.00
C VAL A 191 -14.41 54.80 -7.85
N GLU A 192 -14.09 55.50 -8.95
CA GLU A 192 -13.26 56.71 -8.92
C GLU A 192 -13.96 57.87 -8.22
N GLU A 193 -13.17 58.77 -7.64
CA GLU A 193 -13.70 59.93 -6.93
C GLU A 193 -14.57 60.81 -7.88
N GLY A 194 -15.83 61.03 -7.50
CA GLY A 194 -16.80 61.78 -8.28
C GLY A 194 -17.61 60.98 -9.31
N ALA A 195 -17.30 59.68 -9.50
CA ALA A 195 -18.10 58.81 -10.37
C ALA A 195 -19.39 58.34 -9.66
N SER A 196 -20.45 58.08 -10.45
CA SER A 196 -21.71 57.57 -9.92
C SER A 196 -21.65 56.03 -9.80
N LEU A 197 -22.13 55.47 -8.69
CA LEU A 197 -22.27 54.04 -8.52
C LEU A 197 -23.12 53.41 -9.62
N VAL A 198 -22.62 52.40 -10.28
CA VAL A 198 -23.31 51.58 -11.27
C VAL A 198 -23.68 50.23 -10.67
N ASP A 199 -24.91 49.80 -10.93
CA ASP A 199 -25.34 48.46 -10.54
C ASP A 199 -24.70 47.40 -11.45
N ILE A 200 -23.91 46.56 -10.85
CA ILE A 200 -23.20 45.45 -11.53
C ILE A 200 -23.79 44.06 -11.22
N GLU A 201 -24.85 43.97 -10.37
CA GLU A 201 -25.46 42.72 -10.00
C GLU A 201 -26.00 41.95 -11.22
N GLY A 202 -25.59 40.67 -11.34
CA GLY A 202 -25.99 39.78 -12.43
C GLY A 202 -25.46 40.16 -13.82
N LYS A 203 -24.60 41.18 -13.95
CA LYS A 203 -24.10 41.66 -15.24
C LYS A 203 -22.87 40.91 -15.74
N PHE A 204 -22.19 40.18 -14.87
CA PHE A 204 -20.98 39.44 -15.19
C PHE A 204 -21.18 37.93 -15.01
N ARG A 205 -20.50 37.17 -15.85
CA ARG A 205 -20.44 35.71 -15.81
C ARG A 205 -19.00 35.26 -15.65
N PHE A 206 -18.80 34.20 -14.91
CA PHE A 206 -17.50 33.64 -14.61
C PHE A 206 -17.47 32.16 -15.02
N ALA A 207 -16.51 31.80 -15.87
CA ALA A 207 -16.34 30.44 -16.30
C ALA A 207 -15.08 29.87 -15.68
N ILE A 208 -15.17 28.65 -15.10
CA ILE A 208 -14.03 27.90 -14.60
C ILE A 208 -13.66 26.82 -15.60
N SER A 209 -12.35 26.59 -15.74
CA SER A 209 -11.79 25.58 -16.63
C SER A 209 -10.47 25.06 -16.05
N THR A 210 -10.03 23.88 -16.50
CA THR A 210 -8.73 23.32 -16.18
C THR A 210 -8.08 22.70 -17.41
N LYS A 211 -6.76 22.62 -17.43
CA LYS A 211 -5.98 21.80 -18.38
C LYS A 211 -5.54 20.47 -17.77
N ASP A 212 -5.71 20.32 -16.48
CA ASP A 212 -5.39 19.10 -15.75
C ASP A 212 -6.55 18.11 -15.95
N ILE A 213 -6.31 17.07 -16.74
CA ILE A 213 -7.33 16.07 -17.10
C ILE A 213 -7.72 15.16 -15.93
N ALA A 214 -6.94 15.16 -14.85
CA ALA A 214 -7.26 14.46 -13.62
C ALA A 214 -8.12 15.29 -12.67
N ALA A 215 -8.21 16.63 -12.89
CA ALA A 215 -8.90 17.54 -11.98
C ALA A 215 -10.43 17.35 -12.03
N PRO A 216 -11.11 17.08 -10.91
CA PRO A 216 -12.57 17.12 -10.84
C PRO A 216 -13.06 18.54 -11.02
N MET A 217 -14.25 18.71 -11.61
CA MET A 217 -14.87 20.02 -11.80
C MET A 217 -15.86 20.33 -10.68
N PRO A 218 -16.09 21.63 -10.36
CA PRO A 218 -17.13 22.02 -9.42
C PRO A 218 -18.53 21.71 -9.94
N GLU A 219 -19.52 21.79 -9.06
CA GLU A 219 -20.93 21.57 -9.39
C GLU A 219 -21.42 22.48 -10.54
N SER A 220 -20.90 23.71 -10.61
CA SER A 220 -21.17 24.65 -11.72
C SER A 220 -19.85 25.11 -12.34
N THR A 221 -19.79 25.04 -13.67
CA THR A 221 -18.64 25.57 -14.43
C THR A 221 -18.84 27.00 -14.94
N ASP A 222 -20.02 27.55 -14.72
CA ASP A 222 -20.39 28.91 -15.07
C ASP A 222 -21.26 29.52 -13.99
N ALA A 223 -20.86 30.67 -13.42
CA ALA A 223 -21.54 31.35 -12.33
C ALA A 223 -21.73 32.82 -12.66
N GLY A 224 -22.83 33.42 -12.21
CA GLY A 224 -23.05 34.89 -12.25
C GLY A 224 -22.57 35.54 -10.96
N ASN A 225 -22.32 36.83 -10.98
CA ASN A 225 -22.22 37.61 -9.77
C ASN A 225 -23.63 37.96 -9.25
N GLY A 226 -23.95 37.47 -8.06
CA GLY A 226 -25.19 37.76 -7.35
C GLY A 226 -25.08 39.01 -6.47
N GLN A 227 -25.97 39.05 -5.49
CA GLN A 227 -26.03 40.12 -4.51
C GLN A 227 -24.67 40.31 -3.82
N TRP A 228 -24.23 41.55 -3.63
CA TRP A 228 -22.92 41.94 -3.11
C TRP A 228 -21.72 41.39 -3.89
N GLY A 229 -21.92 41.13 -5.18
CA GLY A 229 -20.86 40.60 -6.05
C GLY A 229 -20.50 39.13 -5.85
N ARG A 230 -21.27 38.38 -5.06
CA ARG A 230 -20.98 36.98 -4.74
C ARG A 230 -21.03 36.10 -5.98
N ILE A 231 -20.01 35.24 -6.15
CA ILE A 231 -19.85 34.26 -7.22
C ILE A 231 -19.73 32.90 -6.57
N GLU A 232 -20.55 31.93 -6.98
CA GLU A 232 -20.53 30.59 -6.41
C GLU A 232 -20.47 29.54 -7.51
N PHE A 233 -19.42 28.68 -7.47
CA PHE A 233 -19.29 27.54 -8.35
C PHE A 233 -19.75 26.23 -7.66
N GLY A 234 -19.98 26.24 -6.33
CA GLY A 234 -20.36 25.09 -5.55
C GLY A 234 -19.17 24.28 -5.07
N PHE A 235 -19.44 23.02 -4.75
CA PHE A 235 -18.44 22.12 -4.21
C PHE A 235 -17.59 21.48 -5.31
N ILE A 236 -16.29 21.31 -5.02
CA ILE A 236 -15.39 20.41 -5.72
C ILE A 236 -15.08 19.27 -4.78
N THR A 237 -15.26 18.03 -5.24
CA THR A 237 -14.98 16.81 -4.48
C THR A 237 -13.75 16.13 -5.05
N PHE A 238 -12.73 15.89 -4.21
CA PHE A 238 -11.51 15.20 -4.57
C PHE A 238 -11.49 13.83 -3.93
N SER A 239 -11.14 12.82 -4.72
CA SER A 239 -11.02 11.42 -4.31
C SER A 239 -9.60 10.89 -4.46
N LEU A 240 -9.31 9.72 -3.87
CA LEU A 240 -8.07 8.99 -4.11
C LEU A 240 -7.89 8.65 -5.60
N GLN A 241 -9.00 8.37 -6.31
CA GLN A 241 -8.97 8.07 -7.74
C GLN A 241 -8.48 9.26 -8.57
N ASP A 242 -8.85 10.50 -8.20
CA ASP A 242 -8.35 11.71 -8.90
C ASP A 242 -6.84 11.86 -8.71
N LEU A 243 -6.34 11.59 -7.50
CA LEU A 243 -4.91 11.61 -7.22
C LEU A 243 -4.16 10.51 -7.99
N ASN A 244 -4.71 9.30 -8.06
CA ASN A 244 -4.15 8.19 -8.84
C ASN A 244 -4.14 8.53 -10.33
N LYS A 245 -5.23 9.10 -10.85
CA LYS A 245 -5.31 9.54 -12.24
C LYS A 245 -4.27 10.62 -12.58
N ALA A 246 -3.98 11.54 -11.64
CA ALA A 246 -2.91 12.53 -11.80
C ALA A 246 -1.54 11.85 -11.89
N LEU A 247 -1.31 10.80 -11.10
CA LEU A 247 -0.08 9.98 -11.14
C LEU A 247 0.09 9.25 -12.49
N ASP A 248 -0.99 8.69 -13.03
CA ASP A 248 -0.99 7.96 -14.31
C ASP A 248 -0.71 8.88 -15.51
N VAL A 249 -1.20 10.14 -15.44
CA VAL A 249 -1.02 11.12 -16.51
C VAL A 249 0.35 11.78 -16.48
N ASP A 250 0.83 12.14 -15.30
CA ASP A 250 2.10 12.82 -15.08
C ASP A 250 2.63 12.51 -13.67
N SER A 251 3.45 11.46 -13.58
CA SER A 251 4.02 11.01 -12.31
C SER A 251 4.89 12.07 -11.62
N ASP A 252 5.48 12.99 -12.40
CA ASP A 252 6.33 14.06 -11.86
C ASP A 252 5.51 15.21 -11.26
N SER A 253 4.22 15.32 -11.63
CA SER A 253 3.30 16.29 -11.04
C SER A 253 2.81 15.91 -9.64
N VAL A 254 3.03 14.66 -9.23
CA VAL A 254 2.64 14.14 -7.91
C VAL A 254 3.84 14.17 -6.98
N GLU A 255 3.77 15.03 -5.98
CA GLU A 255 4.79 15.10 -4.92
C GLU A 255 4.68 13.85 -4.03
N LYS A 256 5.83 13.23 -3.73
CA LYS A 256 5.94 12.06 -2.86
C LYS A 256 6.86 12.39 -1.68
N ALA A 257 6.43 12.06 -0.48
CA ALA A 257 7.20 12.21 0.76
C ALA A 257 6.99 10.97 1.63
N GLY A 258 7.86 9.97 1.47
CA GLY A 258 7.68 8.67 2.11
C GLY A 258 6.39 7.99 1.60
N TRP A 259 5.45 7.74 2.49
CA TRP A 259 4.13 7.15 2.18
C TRP A 259 3.12 8.16 1.65
N SER A 260 3.36 9.46 1.88
CA SER A 260 2.44 10.52 1.48
C SER A 260 2.63 10.91 0.02
N ARG A 261 1.50 11.18 -0.65
CA ARG A 261 1.43 11.65 -2.03
C ARG A 261 0.58 12.90 -2.09
N SER A 262 0.94 13.87 -2.93
CA SER A 262 0.09 15.04 -3.14
C SER A 262 0.20 15.55 -4.57
N HIS A 263 -0.90 16.16 -5.04
CA HIS A 263 -0.97 16.84 -6.33
C HIS A 263 -1.65 18.20 -6.18
N VAL A 264 -1.23 19.16 -7.01
CA VAL A 264 -1.80 20.52 -7.05
C VAL A 264 -2.68 20.65 -8.27
N PHE A 265 -3.97 20.47 -8.07
CA PHE A 265 -4.98 20.71 -9.10
C PHE A 265 -5.13 22.21 -9.37
N LYS A 266 -5.06 22.62 -10.66
CA LYS A 266 -5.05 24.01 -11.10
C LYS A 266 -6.27 24.34 -11.96
N TYR A 267 -6.96 25.38 -11.58
CA TYR A 267 -8.14 25.89 -12.29
C TYR A 267 -7.92 27.33 -12.73
N LYS A 268 -8.55 27.70 -13.84
CA LYS A 268 -8.55 29.05 -14.37
C LYS A 268 -9.97 29.58 -14.38
N VAL A 269 -10.21 30.73 -13.71
CA VAL A 269 -11.48 31.45 -13.73
C VAL A 269 -11.36 32.65 -14.65
N THR A 270 -12.25 32.75 -15.61
CA THR A 270 -12.33 33.87 -16.59
C THR A 270 -13.63 34.59 -16.45
N GLU A 271 -13.59 35.93 -16.53
CA GLU A 271 -14.72 36.81 -16.50
C GLU A 271 -15.26 37.08 -17.91
N ARG A 272 -16.58 37.23 -18.02
CA ARG A 272 -17.31 37.67 -19.22
C ARG A 272 -18.38 38.66 -18.81
N GLY A 273 -18.74 39.52 -19.74
CA GLY A 273 -19.75 40.58 -19.54
C GLY A 273 -19.15 41.98 -19.63
N SER A 274 -19.98 42.97 -19.69
CA SER A 274 -19.57 44.38 -19.69
C SER A 274 -20.72 45.25 -19.22
N VAL A 275 -20.38 46.38 -18.61
CA VAL A 275 -21.32 47.42 -18.21
C VAL A 275 -20.78 48.75 -18.74
N PRO A 276 -21.61 49.62 -19.37
CA PRO A 276 -21.15 50.92 -19.85
C PRO A 276 -20.51 51.74 -18.72
N GLY A 277 -19.34 52.31 -18.99
CA GLY A 277 -18.57 53.10 -18.01
C GLY A 277 -17.78 52.25 -16.98
N VAL A 278 -17.74 50.92 -17.14
CA VAL A 278 -16.99 50.03 -16.27
C VAL A 278 -15.86 49.34 -17.06
N VAL A 279 -14.65 49.36 -16.52
CA VAL A 279 -13.49 48.68 -17.09
C VAL A 279 -13.31 47.36 -16.36
N ASN A 280 -13.35 46.24 -17.09
CA ASN A 280 -13.17 44.89 -16.54
C ASN A 280 -11.73 44.62 -16.19
N ASP A 281 -11.50 43.77 -15.17
CA ASP A 281 -10.21 43.13 -14.96
C ASP A 281 -9.97 42.10 -16.08
N PRO A 282 -8.96 42.31 -16.94
CA PRO A 282 -8.70 41.41 -18.06
C PRO A 282 -8.03 40.11 -17.64
N GLU A 283 -7.56 40.04 -16.38
CA GLU A 283 -6.78 38.93 -15.91
C GLU A 283 -7.65 37.76 -15.45
N ALA A 284 -7.37 36.58 -15.99
CA ALA A 284 -7.91 35.34 -15.44
C ALA A 284 -7.29 35.01 -14.10
N LYS A 285 -8.07 34.57 -13.14
CA LYS A 285 -7.58 34.18 -11.84
C LYS A 285 -7.28 32.66 -11.81
N THR A 286 -6.18 32.29 -11.18
CA THR A 286 -5.80 30.88 -10.99
C THR A 286 -6.15 30.44 -9.58
N VAL A 287 -6.81 29.28 -9.48
CA VAL A 287 -7.16 28.61 -8.22
C VAL A 287 -6.39 27.33 -8.11
N ARG A 288 -5.77 27.07 -6.96
CA ARG A 288 -4.96 25.87 -6.73
C ARG A 288 -5.37 25.16 -5.46
N PHE A 289 -5.65 23.86 -5.60
CA PHE A 289 -5.95 22.98 -4.48
C PHE A 289 -4.88 21.91 -4.37
N LYS A 290 -4.15 21.89 -3.26
CA LYS A 290 -3.26 20.79 -2.93
C LYS A 290 -4.07 19.71 -2.24
N VAL A 291 -4.18 18.55 -2.88
CA VAL A 291 -4.78 17.32 -2.31
C VAL A 291 -3.66 16.41 -1.88
N THR A 292 -3.76 15.89 -0.67
CA THR A 292 -2.74 15.04 -0.06
C THR A 292 -3.38 13.77 0.50
N ASP A 293 -2.85 12.62 0.08
CA ASP A 293 -3.01 11.31 0.69
C ASP A 293 -1.83 11.08 1.63
N ASP A 294 -2.08 10.80 2.91
CA ASP A 294 -1.02 10.57 3.91
C ASP A 294 -0.42 9.16 3.85
N GLY A 295 -0.94 8.29 2.96
CA GLY A 295 -0.56 6.89 2.84
C GLY A 295 -1.06 6.00 3.99
N LYS A 296 -1.89 6.56 4.88
CA LYS A 296 -2.45 5.89 6.07
C LYS A 296 -3.98 5.93 6.10
N GLY A 297 -4.60 6.07 4.92
CA GLY A 297 -6.06 6.08 4.76
C GLY A 297 -6.71 7.45 4.91
N ASN A 298 -5.96 8.55 4.99
CA ASN A 298 -6.55 9.88 5.11
C ASN A 298 -6.24 10.74 3.87
N LEU A 299 -7.29 11.38 3.36
CA LEU A 299 -7.20 12.37 2.30
C LEU A 299 -7.46 13.77 2.89
N SER A 300 -6.76 14.77 2.38
CA SER A 300 -6.94 16.16 2.79
C SER A 300 -6.81 17.11 1.59
N VAL A 301 -7.45 18.29 1.67
CA VAL A 301 -7.38 19.33 0.65
C VAL A 301 -7.10 20.69 1.27
N VAL A 302 -6.21 21.47 0.64
CA VAL A 302 -5.86 22.83 1.05
C VAL A 302 -5.88 23.75 -0.17
N CYS A 303 -6.57 24.89 -0.06
CA CYS A 303 -6.47 25.98 -1.04
C CYS A 303 -5.15 26.74 -0.83
N LEU A 304 -4.36 26.91 -1.88
CA LEU A 304 -3.02 27.51 -1.76
C LEU A 304 -3.04 29.05 -1.78
N GLU A 305 -4.12 29.67 -2.29
CA GLU A 305 -4.24 31.13 -2.39
C GLU A 305 -4.78 31.78 -1.12
N SER A 306 -5.61 31.05 -0.34
CA SER A 306 -6.12 31.52 0.96
C SER A 306 -6.40 30.32 1.87
N PRO A 307 -5.75 30.20 3.03
CA PRO A 307 -5.92 29.06 3.92
C PRO A 307 -7.28 28.96 4.61
N LEU A 308 -8.13 30.01 4.55
CA LEU A 308 -9.40 30.05 5.26
C LEU A 308 -10.63 29.94 4.34
N HIS A 309 -10.56 30.47 3.12
CA HIS A 309 -11.64 30.40 2.13
C HIS A 309 -11.04 30.64 0.74
N CYS A 310 -11.39 29.83 -0.26
CA CYS A 310 -11.05 30.11 -1.66
C CYS A 310 -11.98 31.19 -2.20
N ILE A 311 -11.79 32.43 -1.73
CA ILE A 311 -12.54 33.59 -2.17
C ILE A 311 -11.63 34.42 -3.08
N TYR A 312 -12.03 34.57 -4.32
CA TYR A 312 -11.34 35.41 -5.32
C TYR A 312 -12.02 36.73 -5.48
N ARG A 313 -11.24 37.82 -5.61
CA ARG A 313 -11.74 39.15 -5.87
C ARG A 313 -11.43 39.54 -7.30
N PHE A 314 -12.44 39.93 -8.01
CA PHE A 314 -12.35 40.58 -9.32
C PHE A 314 -12.64 42.06 -9.12
N HIS A 315 -11.68 42.91 -9.44
CA HIS A 315 -11.85 44.37 -9.35
C HIS A 315 -12.28 44.92 -10.69
N VAL A 316 -13.16 45.92 -10.67
CA VAL A 316 -13.46 46.76 -11.83
C VAL A 316 -13.28 48.20 -11.42
N HIS A 317 -12.77 48.98 -12.33
CA HIS A 317 -12.60 50.41 -12.16
C HIS A 317 -13.68 51.11 -12.96
N GLN A 318 -14.25 52.17 -12.39
CA GLN A 318 -15.21 53.00 -13.02
C GLN A 318 -14.61 54.37 -13.25
#